data_f041a137be101395b0ee3e1b5b179f9f
#
_entry.id   f041a137be101395b0ee3e1b5b179f9f
#
_cell.length_a   1.000
_cell.length_b   1.000
_cell.length_c   1.000
_cell.angle_alpha   90.00
_cell.angle_beta   90.00
_cell.angle_gamma   90.00
#
_symmetry.space_group_name_H-M   'P 1'
#
loop_
_entity.id
_entity.type
_entity.pdbx_description
1 polymer ?
#
loop_
_entity_poly.entity_id
_entity_poly.type
_entity_poly.pdbx_seq_one_letter_code
_entity_poly.pdbx_strand_id
1 'polypeptide(L)'
;MKTKSFSNNFYLLLISLVSAMGGLLFGYDWVVIGGAKPFYEIFFAIENSPGMQGWVMGSAILGCLIGVTIAGSLSDKYGRKPLMIIAAITFTVSAIGTGAVNDLNWFIFYRIFGGIGIGIASNLSPMYIAEVSPSHVRGKFVSINQLTIVLGILAAQFVNWLIAEPVVPGENILETWNGQMGWRWML
;
A
#
# COMPACT_ATOMS: atom_id res chain seq x y z
N MET A 1 -34.02 23.06 -13.90
CA MET A 1 -32.97 23.10 -12.85
C MET A 1 -32.44 21.70 -12.42
N LYS A 2 -32.56 20.66 -13.22
CA LYS A 2 -32.12 19.28 -12.86
C LYS A 2 -30.71 18.87 -13.34
N THR A 3 -30.09 19.62 -14.23
CA THR A 3 -28.79 19.25 -14.83
C THR A 3 -27.56 19.53 -13.95
N LYS A 4 -27.61 20.51 -13.04
CA LYS A 4 -26.51 20.82 -12.12
C LYS A 4 -26.32 19.77 -11.00
N SER A 5 -27.35 19.04 -10.61
CA SER A 5 -27.28 18.04 -9.53
C SER A 5 -26.53 16.78 -9.96
N PHE A 6 -26.69 16.33 -11.21
CA PHE A 6 -26.06 15.11 -11.69
C PHE A 6 -24.54 15.28 -11.89
N SER A 7 -24.12 16.44 -12.41
CA SER A 7 -22.69 16.79 -12.60
C SER A 7 -21.96 16.91 -11.26
N ASN A 8 -22.61 17.47 -10.23
CA ASN A 8 -22.00 17.58 -8.89
C ASN A 8 -21.82 16.19 -8.21
N ASN A 9 -22.78 15.29 -8.36
CA ASN A 9 -22.69 13.96 -7.76
C ASN A 9 -21.62 13.08 -8.44
N PHE A 10 -21.48 13.20 -9.76
CA PHE A 10 -20.43 12.49 -10.50
C PHE A 10 -19.02 12.98 -10.14
N TYR A 11 -18.85 14.28 -10.03
CA TYR A 11 -17.59 14.90 -9.59
C TYR A 11 -17.21 14.48 -8.18
N LEU A 12 -18.20 14.48 -7.26
CA LEU A 12 -18.01 13.99 -5.89
C LEU A 12 -17.59 12.52 -5.85
N LEU A 13 -18.23 11.68 -6.66
CA LEU A 13 -17.88 10.27 -6.77
C LEU A 13 -16.44 10.09 -7.26
N LEU A 14 -16.03 10.82 -8.29
CA LEU A 14 -14.66 10.77 -8.82
C LEU A 14 -13.63 11.18 -7.77
N ILE A 15 -13.84 12.30 -7.08
CA ILE A 15 -12.92 12.74 -6.02
C ILE A 15 -12.84 11.69 -4.91
N SER A 16 -13.98 11.14 -4.50
CA SER A 16 -14.02 10.14 -3.45
C SER A 16 -13.32 8.84 -3.87
N LEU A 17 -13.47 8.40 -5.12
CA LEU A 17 -12.78 7.23 -5.64
C LEU A 17 -11.27 7.45 -5.73
N VAL A 18 -10.83 8.60 -6.25
CA VAL A 18 -9.39 8.94 -6.30
C VAL A 18 -8.80 8.99 -4.89
N SER A 19 -9.51 9.60 -3.95
CA SER A 19 -9.06 9.63 -2.54
C SER A 19 -9.03 8.23 -1.93
N ALA A 20 -10.00 7.39 -2.23
CA ALA A 20 -10.10 6.02 -1.74
C ALA A 20 -9.00 5.09 -2.28
N MET A 21 -8.27 5.49 -3.35
CA MET A 21 -7.08 4.76 -3.81
C MET A 21 -6.00 4.64 -2.72
N GLY A 22 -5.94 5.59 -1.79
CA GLY A 22 -5.09 5.46 -0.59
C GLY A 22 -5.43 4.23 0.27
N GLY A 23 -6.72 3.91 0.41
CA GLY A 23 -7.18 2.69 1.06
C GLY A 23 -6.80 1.44 0.27
N LEU A 24 -6.94 1.47 -1.05
CA LEU A 24 -6.54 0.36 -1.92
C LEU A 24 -5.05 0.04 -1.78
N LEU A 25 -4.19 1.05 -1.82
CA LEU A 25 -2.74 0.88 -1.63
C LEU A 25 -2.41 0.30 -0.26
N PHE A 26 -3.09 0.74 0.80
CA PHE A 26 -2.93 0.19 2.14
C PHE A 26 -3.27 -1.31 2.18
N GLY A 27 -4.42 -1.70 1.62
CA GLY A 27 -4.84 -3.10 1.57
C GLY A 27 -3.92 -3.97 0.71
N TYR A 28 -3.44 -3.43 -0.41
CA TYR A 28 -2.53 -4.10 -1.33
C TYR A 28 -1.16 -4.39 -0.67
N ASP A 29 -0.50 -3.38 -0.12
CA ASP A 29 0.84 -3.53 0.47
C ASP A 29 0.87 -4.53 1.62
N TRP A 30 -0.18 -4.54 2.45
CA TRP A 30 -0.27 -5.45 3.59
C TRP A 30 -0.26 -6.93 3.19
N VAL A 31 -0.89 -7.27 2.08
CA VAL A 31 -1.05 -8.66 1.62
C VAL A 31 0.03 -9.07 0.65
N VAL A 32 0.48 -8.17 -0.22
CA VAL A 32 1.46 -8.49 -1.25
C VAL A 32 2.78 -8.97 -0.68
N ILE A 33 3.24 -8.35 0.43
CA ILE A 33 4.46 -8.78 1.14
C ILE A 33 4.34 -10.20 1.69
N GLY A 34 3.12 -10.60 2.12
CA GLY A 34 2.85 -11.96 2.61
C GLY A 34 3.02 -13.01 1.53
N GLY A 35 2.61 -12.72 0.30
CA GLY A 35 2.80 -13.63 -0.84
C GLY A 35 4.25 -13.73 -1.30
N ALA A 36 4.99 -12.64 -1.25
CA ALA A 36 6.42 -12.60 -1.58
C ALA A 36 7.31 -13.24 -0.49
N LYS A 37 6.80 -13.40 0.74
CA LYS A 37 7.54 -13.83 1.92
C LYS A 37 8.38 -15.10 1.72
N PRO A 38 7.85 -16.22 1.24
CA PRO A 38 8.62 -17.46 1.10
C PRO A 38 9.86 -17.30 0.20
N PHE A 39 9.82 -16.38 -0.74
CA PHE A 39 10.86 -16.17 -1.73
C PHE A 39 11.93 -15.20 -1.25
N TYR A 40 11.55 -14.02 -0.71
CA TYR A 40 12.55 -13.06 -0.23
C TYR A 40 13.25 -13.53 1.05
N GLU A 41 12.62 -14.35 1.89
CA GLU A 41 13.27 -14.91 3.07
C GLU A 41 14.45 -15.81 2.71
N ILE A 42 14.30 -16.61 1.67
CA ILE A 42 15.38 -17.44 1.12
C ILE A 42 16.42 -16.57 0.41
N PHE A 43 15.96 -15.59 -0.37
CA PHE A 43 16.86 -14.67 -1.10
C PHE A 43 17.79 -13.90 -0.16
N PHE A 44 17.30 -13.41 0.97
CA PHE A 44 18.08 -12.69 1.97
C PHE A 44 18.69 -13.60 3.06
N ALA A 45 18.55 -14.92 2.95
CA ALA A 45 19.03 -15.90 3.91
C ALA A 45 18.56 -15.66 5.36
N ILE A 46 17.31 -15.23 5.54
CA ILE A 46 16.69 -14.96 6.84
C ILE A 46 15.69 -16.04 7.29
N GLU A 47 15.53 -17.11 6.54
CA GLU A 47 14.59 -18.21 6.80
C GLU A 47 14.72 -18.84 8.20
N ASN A 48 15.97 -18.85 8.74
CA ASN A 48 16.28 -19.40 10.05
C ASN A 48 16.28 -18.35 11.19
N SER A 49 15.86 -17.11 10.91
CA SER A 49 15.86 -15.99 11.84
C SER A 49 14.46 -15.40 12.06
N PRO A 50 13.59 -15.98 12.93
CA PRO A 50 12.23 -15.49 13.14
C PRO A 50 12.17 -14.01 13.55
N GLY A 51 13.15 -13.53 14.31
CA GLY A 51 13.25 -12.13 14.71
C GLY A 51 13.46 -11.20 13.50
N MET A 52 14.32 -11.57 12.55
CA MET A 52 14.57 -10.79 11.34
C MET A 52 13.37 -10.82 10.39
N GLN A 53 12.72 -11.97 10.26
CA GLN A 53 11.47 -12.09 9.49
C GLN A 53 10.39 -11.14 10.05
N GLY A 54 10.19 -11.16 11.38
CA GLY A 54 9.27 -10.25 12.04
C GLY A 54 9.64 -8.78 11.86
N TRP A 55 10.94 -8.45 11.90
CA TRP A 55 11.43 -7.10 11.69
C TRP A 55 11.15 -6.61 10.26
N VAL A 56 11.44 -7.42 9.26
CA VAL A 56 11.16 -7.12 7.85
C VAL A 56 9.68 -6.89 7.61
N MET A 57 8.82 -7.79 8.12
CA MET A 57 7.37 -7.63 8.01
C MET A 57 6.87 -6.38 8.75
N GLY A 58 7.38 -6.13 9.96
CA GLY A 58 6.96 -5.03 10.82
C GLY A 58 7.52 -3.66 10.41
N SER A 59 8.56 -3.61 9.59
CA SER A 59 9.24 -2.35 9.22
C SER A 59 8.31 -1.32 8.59
N ALA A 60 7.39 -1.74 7.71
CA ALA A 60 6.40 -0.87 7.11
C ALA A 60 5.39 -0.31 8.14
N ILE A 61 5.08 -1.07 9.20
CA ILE A 61 4.19 -0.61 10.28
C ILE A 61 4.86 0.55 11.04
N LEU A 62 6.16 0.48 11.30
CA LEU A 62 6.91 1.60 11.91
C LEU A 62 6.84 2.84 11.03
N GLY A 63 7.05 2.69 9.73
CA GLY A 63 6.86 3.77 8.77
C GLY A 63 5.44 4.34 8.81
N CYS A 64 4.44 3.48 8.84
CA CYS A 64 3.03 3.86 8.93
C CYS A 64 2.74 4.67 10.21
N LEU A 65 3.26 4.23 11.36
CA LEU A 65 3.12 4.96 12.62
C LEU A 65 3.69 6.39 12.52
N ILE A 66 4.89 6.53 11.94
CA ILE A 66 5.50 7.85 11.69
C ILE A 66 4.60 8.67 10.75
N GLY A 67 4.16 8.07 9.64
CA GLY A 67 3.31 8.72 8.65
C GLY A 67 2.00 9.25 9.24
N VAL A 68 1.31 8.44 10.05
CA VAL A 68 0.05 8.83 10.71
C VAL A 68 0.27 9.99 11.70
N THR A 69 1.34 9.93 12.51
CA THR A 69 1.61 10.97 13.51
C THR A 69 1.90 12.34 12.90
N ILE A 70 2.60 12.38 11.77
CA ILE A 70 2.91 13.65 11.09
C ILE A 70 1.78 14.11 10.16
N ALA A 71 0.94 13.21 9.67
CA ALA A 71 -0.11 13.50 8.69
C ALA A 71 -1.09 14.57 9.17
N GLY A 72 -1.53 14.50 10.43
CA GLY A 72 -2.46 15.47 11.01
C GLY A 72 -1.91 16.89 10.94
N SER A 73 -0.79 17.13 11.58
CA SER A 73 -0.16 18.46 11.67
C SER A 73 0.23 19.03 10.30
N LEU A 74 0.76 18.18 9.40
CA LEU A 74 1.12 18.60 8.05
C LEU A 74 -0.11 18.91 7.20
N SER A 75 -1.18 18.13 7.34
CA SER A 75 -2.39 18.35 6.55
C SER A 75 -3.12 19.65 6.93
N ASP A 76 -3.03 20.05 8.18
CA ASP A 76 -3.60 21.33 8.63
C ASP A 76 -2.81 22.53 8.09
N LYS A 77 -1.48 22.37 7.92
CA LYS A 77 -0.61 23.44 7.43
C LYS A 77 -0.58 23.55 5.90
N TYR A 78 -0.49 22.42 5.19
CA TYR A 78 -0.28 22.38 3.73
C TYR A 78 -1.53 21.94 2.95
N GLY A 79 -2.56 21.49 3.64
CA GLY A 79 -3.78 20.95 3.04
C GLY A 79 -3.67 19.45 2.71
N ARG A 80 -4.83 18.83 2.48
CA ARG A 80 -4.94 17.36 2.30
C ARG A 80 -4.37 16.89 0.96
N LYS A 81 -4.69 17.61 -0.13
CA LYS A 81 -4.32 17.22 -1.51
C LYS A 81 -2.80 17.11 -1.74
N PRO A 82 -1.96 18.11 -1.36
CA PRO A 82 -0.51 17.99 -1.53
C PRO A 82 0.09 16.80 -0.78
N LEU A 83 -0.37 16.54 0.45
CA LEU A 83 0.12 15.41 1.23
C LEU A 83 -0.27 14.05 0.64
N MET A 84 -1.46 13.92 0.06
CA MET A 84 -1.86 12.70 -0.65
C MET A 84 -0.99 12.47 -1.88
N ILE A 85 -0.58 13.52 -2.60
CA ILE A 85 0.37 13.42 -3.71
C ILE A 85 1.74 12.98 -3.21
N ILE A 86 2.24 13.57 -2.13
CA ILE A 86 3.51 13.17 -1.50
C ILE A 86 3.43 11.69 -1.07
N ALA A 87 2.35 11.28 -0.43
CA ALA A 87 2.14 9.89 -0.05
C ALA A 87 2.19 8.93 -1.27
N ALA A 88 1.56 9.30 -2.38
CA ALA A 88 1.62 8.51 -3.61
C ALA A 88 3.04 8.41 -4.19
N ILE A 89 3.80 9.51 -4.18
CA ILE A 89 5.19 9.54 -4.65
C ILE A 89 6.07 8.68 -3.74
N THR A 90 5.97 8.83 -2.42
CA THR A 90 6.77 8.03 -1.47
C THR A 90 6.48 6.54 -1.60
N PHE A 91 5.21 6.17 -1.80
CA PHE A 91 4.84 4.79 -2.03
C PHE A 91 5.40 4.25 -3.35
N THR A 92 5.31 5.01 -4.44
CA THR A 92 5.86 4.63 -5.74
C THR A 92 7.38 4.43 -5.68
N VAL A 93 8.11 5.35 -5.05
CA VAL A 93 9.56 5.24 -4.85
C VAL A 93 9.90 4.00 -4.01
N SER A 94 9.12 3.73 -2.98
CA SER A 94 9.27 2.53 -2.15
C SER A 94 9.06 1.24 -2.94
N ALA A 95 8.00 1.15 -3.73
CA ALA A 95 7.71 -0.04 -4.53
C ALA A 95 8.83 -0.34 -5.53
N ILE A 96 9.29 0.69 -6.26
CA ILE A 96 10.44 0.55 -7.17
C ILE A 96 11.71 0.16 -6.39
N GLY A 97 11.95 0.81 -5.24
CA GLY A 97 13.12 0.56 -4.41
C GLY A 97 13.14 -0.86 -3.86
N THR A 98 12.06 -1.34 -3.27
CA THR A 98 11.97 -2.70 -2.71
C THR A 98 12.16 -3.78 -3.78
N GLY A 99 11.64 -3.56 -4.98
CA GLY A 99 11.83 -4.49 -6.11
C GLY A 99 13.24 -4.48 -6.69
N ALA A 100 13.99 -3.38 -6.59
CA ALA A 100 15.31 -3.22 -7.23
C ALA A 100 16.49 -3.61 -6.33
N VAL A 101 16.34 -3.66 -5.01
CA VAL A 101 17.48 -3.88 -4.09
C VAL A 101 17.86 -5.34 -3.94
N ASN A 102 19.16 -5.54 -3.65
CA ASN A 102 19.75 -6.86 -3.34
C ASN A 102 20.22 -6.97 -1.88
N ASP A 103 20.12 -5.89 -1.10
CA ASP A 103 20.58 -5.83 0.28
C ASP A 103 19.39 -5.68 1.22
N LEU A 104 19.37 -6.47 2.30
CA LEU A 104 18.27 -6.49 3.28
C LEU A 104 18.06 -5.14 3.99
N ASN A 105 19.15 -4.41 4.27
CA ASN A 105 19.04 -3.13 4.97
C ASN A 105 18.34 -2.08 4.10
N TRP A 106 18.68 -2.03 2.82
CA TRP A 106 18.01 -1.16 1.86
C TRP A 106 16.56 -1.59 1.62
N PHE A 107 16.28 -2.89 1.62
CA PHE A 107 14.92 -3.40 1.54
C PHE A 107 14.08 -2.88 2.71
N ILE A 108 14.58 -3.02 3.96
CA ILE A 108 13.92 -2.51 5.16
C ILE A 108 13.74 -0.99 5.10
N PHE A 109 14.77 -0.27 4.64
CA PHE A 109 14.69 1.19 4.48
C PHE A 109 13.53 1.60 3.56
N TYR A 110 13.42 1.00 2.37
CA TYR A 110 12.32 1.28 1.46
C TYR A 110 10.96 0.86 2.01
N ARG A 111 10.90 -0.24 2.76
CA ARG A 111 9.66 -0.64 3.46
C ARG A 111 9.21 0.41 4.49
N ILE A 112 10.12 0.94 5.29
CA ILE A 112 9.81 2.03 6.23
C ILE A 112 9.36 3.28 5.46
N PHE A 113 10.07 3.63 4.40
CA PHE A 113 9.76 4.81 3.58
C PHE A 113 8.38 4.71 2.92
N GLY A 114 8.04 3.56 2.35
CA GLY A 114 6.69 3.29 1.82
C GLY A 114 5.62 3.30 2.90
N GLY A 115 5.94 2.73 4.07
CA GLY A 115 5.07 2.77 5.23
C GLY A 115 4.68 4.19 5.64
N ILE A 116 5.61 5.16 5.58
CA ILE A 116 5.30 6.58 5.84
C ILE A 116 4.22 7.08 4.86
N GLY A 117 4.38 6.79 3.57
CA GLY A 117 3.39 7.15 2.55
C GLY A 117 2.03 6.53 2.81
N ILE A 118 2.01 5.24 3.15
CA ILE A 118 0.79 4.51 3.50
C ILE A 118 0.13 5.13 4.74
N GLY A 119 0.90 5.45 5.78
CA GLY A 119 0.39 6.08 7.00
C GLY A 119 -0.27 7.43 6.73
N ILE A 120 0.36 8.26 5.89
CA ILE A 120 -0.22 9.54 5.46
C ILE A 120 -1.52 9.31 4.69
N ALA A 121 -1.51 8.42 3.69
CA ALA A 121 -2.66 8.16 2.83
C ALA A 121 -3.84 7.56 3.60
N SER A 122 -3.60 6.59 4.49
CA SER A 122 -4.64 5.91 5.27
C SER A 122 -5.39 6.84 6.22
N ASN A 123 -4.71 7.86 6.74
CA ASN A 123 -5.33 8.89 7.58
C ASN A 123 -6.07 9.93 6.74
N LEU A 124 -5.41 10.47 5.72
CA LEU A 124 -5.95 11.60 4.94
C LEU A 124 -7.08 11.19 3.98
N SER A 125 -7.07 9.97 3.46
CA SER A 125 -8.06 9.50 2.50
C SER A 125 -9.50 9.56 3.05
N PRO A 126 -9.85 8.91 4.17
CA PRO A 126 -11.19 9.00 4.73
C PRO A 126 -11.53 10.40 5.23
N MET A 127 -10.54 11.14 5.76
CA MET A 127 -10.73 12.53 6.21
C MET A 127 -11.13 13.43 5.03
N TYR A 128 -10.40 13.38 3.93
CA TYR A 128 -10.70 14.18 2.74
C TYR A 128 -12.06 13.82 2.14
N ILE A 129 -12.40 12.53 2.06
CA ILE A 129 -13.72 12.07 1.61
C ILE A 129 -14.83 12.66 2.52
N ALA A 130 -14.62 12.64 3.83
CA ALA A 130 -15.59 13.18 4.78
C ALA A 130 -15.77 14.70 4.66
N GLU A 131 -14.70 15.45 4.37
CA GLU A 131 -14.74 16.91 4.20
C GLU A 131 -15.46 17.33 2.91
N VAL A 132 -15.24 16.62 1.81
CA VAL A 132 -15.85 16.97 0.50
C VAL A 132 -17.28 16.46 0.35
N SER A 133 -17.69 15.49 1.18
CA SER A 133 -18.99 14.82 1.06
C SER A 133 -20.11 15.58 1.81
N PRO A 134 -21.29 15.78 1.17
CA PRO A 134 -22.46 16.30 1.84
C PRO A 134 -22.86 15.44 3.06
N SER A 135 -23.38 16.07 4.11
CA SER A 135 -23.67 15.40 5.39
C SER A 135 -24.57 14.17 5.25
N HIS A 136 -25.58 14.23 4.37
CA HIS A 136 -26.58 13.16 4.17
C HIS A 136 -26.03 11.91 3.45
N VAL A 137 -24.87 11.99 2.77
CA VAL A 137 -24.22 10.87 2.07
C VAL A 137 -22.80 10.57 2.55
N ARG A 138 -22.27 11.38 3.49
CA ARG A 138 -20.90 11.28 3.99
C ARG A 138 -20.52 9.86 4.42
N GLY A 139 -21.35 9.19 5.20
CA GLY A 139 -21.09 7.82 5.64
C GLY A 139 -20.93 6.83 4.47
N LYS A 140 -21.74 6.96 3.41
CA LYS A 140 -21.64 6.11 2.22
C LYS A 140 -20.32 6.31 1.49
N PHE A 141 -19.85 7.56 1.36
CA PHE A 141 -18.59 7.84 0.67
C PHE A 141 -17.37 7.42 1.50
N VAL A 142 -17.41 7.58 2.82
CA VAL A 142 -16.36 7.06 3.70
C VAL A 142 -16.30 5.53 3.67
N SER A 143 -17.44 4.84 3.55
CA SER A 143 -17.48 3.38 3.39
C SER A 143 -16.85 2.90 2.08
N ILE A 144 -16.79 3.74 1.04
CA ILE A 144 -16.06 3.42 -0.21
C ILE A 144 -14.57 3.23 0.08
N ASN A 145 -13.98 4.04 0.96
CA ASN A 145 -12.59 3.87 1.35
C ASN A 145 -12.34 2.50 2.01
N GLN A 146 -13.26 2.03 2.86
CA GLN A 146 -13.16 0.71 3.45
C GLN A 146 -13.30 -0.41 2.40
N LEU A 147 -14.20 -0.23 1.44
CA LEU A 147 -14.35 -1.17 0.33
C LEU A 147 -13.07 -1.25 -0.52
N THR A 148 -12.41 -0.12 -0.80
CA THR A 148 -11.17 -0.12 -1.59
C THR A 148 -10.01 -0.80 -0.85
N ILE A 149 -9.95 -0.77 0.49
CA ILE A 149 -8.97 -1.57 1.26
C ILE A 149 -9.18 -3.06 0.98
N VAL A 150 -10.42 -3.54 1.06
CA VAL A 150 -10.73 -4.97 0.78
C VAL A 150 -10.43 -5.34 -0.67
N LEU A 151 -10.75 -4.45 -1.61
CA LEU A 151 -10.40 -4.65 -3.03
C LEU A 151 -8.87 -4.68 -3.24
N GLY A 152 -8.12 -3.87 -2.50
CA GLY A 152 -6.65 -3.90 -2.49
C GLY A 152 -6.09 -5.24 -2.01
N ILE A 153 -6.66 -5.79 -0.94
CA ILE A 153 -6.32 -7.13 -0.43
C ILE A 153 -6.55 -8.20 -1.50
N LEU A 154 -7.73 -8.18 -2.15
CA LEU A 154 -8.05 -9.14 -3.22
C LEU A 154 -7.12 -8.97 -4.43
N ALA A 155 -6.85 -7.72 -4.82
CA ALA A 155 -5.94 -7.43 -5.93
C ALA A 155 -4.53 -7.96 -5.66
N ALA A 156 -4.00 -7.78 -4.45
CA ALA A 156 -2.69 -8.29 -4.06
C ALA A 156 -2.63 -9.82 -4.14
N GLN A 157 -3.65 -10.52 -3.66
CA GLN A 157 -3.70 -11.98 -3.75
C GLN A 157 -3.75 -12.46 -5.20
N PHE A 158 -4.54 -11.78 -6.04
CA PHE A 158 -4.66 -12.10 -7.45
C PHE A 158 -3.34 -11.86 -8.20
N VAL A 159 -2.65 -10.74 -7.92
CA VAL A 159 -1.34 -10.43 -8.51
C VAL A 159 -0.30 -11.45 -8.06
N ASN A 160 -0.24 -11.77 -6.77
CA ASN A 160 0.67 -12.81 -6.27
C ASN A 160 0.43 -14.16 -6.96
N TRP A 161 -0.83 -14.55 -7.14
CA TRP A 161 -1.19 -15.79 -7.82
C TRP A 161 -0.82 -15.79 -9.31
N LEU A 162 -0.95 -14.64 -10.00
CA LEU A 162 -0.57 -14.51 -11.41
C LEU A 162 0.95 -14.56 -11.64
N ILE A 163 1.73 -14.03 -10.69
CA ILE A 163 3.19 -13.92 -10.82
C ILE A 163 3.88 -15.19 -10.32
N ALA A 164 3.33 -15.83 -9.27
CA ALA A 164 3.92 -17.02 -8.69
C ALA A 164 3.85 -18.21 -9.65
N GLU A 165 5.00 -18.81 -9.91
CA GLU A 165 5.09 -20.09 -10.61
C GLU A 165 4.98 -21.26 -9.62
N PRO A 166 4.46 -22.43 -10.06
CA PRO A 166 4.40 -23.62 -9.22
C PRO A 166 5.80 -24.04 -8.76
N VAL A 167 5.97 -24.21 -7.45
CA VAL A 167 7.25 -24.70 -6.88
C VAL A 167 7.24 -26.23 -6.90
N VAL A 168 8.24 -26.84 -7.55
CA VAL A 168 8.40 -28.29 -7.58
C VAL A 168 9.12 -28.74 -6.31
N PRO A 169 8.62 -29.77 -5.60
CA PRO A 169 9.29 -30.30 -4.41
C PRO A 169 10.73 -30.76 -4.72
N GLY A 170 11.71 -30.20 -3.99
CA GLY A 170 13.13 -30.51 -4.16
C GLY A 170 13.90 -29.56 -5.10
N GLU A 171 13.25 -28.60 -5.72
CA GLU A 171 13.91 -27.58 -6.53
C GLU A 171 14.50 -26.47 -5.65
N ASN A 172 15.68 -25.98 -6.05
CA ASN A 172 16.32 -24.85 -5.35
C ASN A 172 15.58 -23.54 -5.71
N ILE A 173 14.84 -22.99 -4.75
CA ILE A 173 14.02 -21.77 -4.96
C ILE A 173 14.86 -20.60 -5.48
N LEU A 174 16.15 -20.48 -5.10
CA LEU A 174 17.04 -19.42 -5.58
C LEU A 174 17.32 -19.48 -7.09
N GLU A 175 17.13 -20.64 -7.71
CA GLU A 175 17.33 -20.84 -9.16
C GLU A 175 16.03 -20.67 -9.94
N THR A 176 14.88 -20.63 -9.26
CA THR A 176 13.58 -20.43 -9.88
C THR A 176 13.29 -18.96 -10.18
N TRP A 177 12.35 -18.73 -11.11
CA TRP A 177 11.81 -17.40 -11.38
C TRP A 177 11.33 -16.69 -10.10
N ASN A 178 10.61 -17.41 -9.24
CA ASN A 178 10.08 -16.87 -8.01
C ASN A 178 11.16 -16.33 -7.07
N GLY A 179 12.26 -17.05 -6.92
CA GLY A 179 13.37 -16.67 -6.03
C GLY A 179 14.27 -15.57 -6.58
N GLN A 180 14.38 -15.45 -7.91
CA GLN A 180 15.22 -14.43 -8.54
C GLN A 180 14.49 -13.13 -8.82
N MET A 181 13.37 -13.20 -9.51
CA MET A 181 12.64 -12.03 -10.02
C MET A 181 11.18 -11.99 -9.61
N GLY A 182 10.50 -13.13 -9.45
CA GLY A 182 9.06 -13.18 -9.22
C GLY A 182 8.61 -12.38 -8.00
N TRP A 183 9.28 -12.56 -6.85
CA TRP A 183 8.95 -11.82 -5.64
C TRP A 183 9.13 -10.30 -5.75
N ARG A 184 10.04 -9.84 -6.63
CA ARG A 184 10.29 -8.42 -6.88
C ARG A 184 9.14 -7.77 -7.66
N TRP A 185 8.53 -8.53 -8.57
CA TRP A 185 7.38 -8.09 -9.35
C TRP A 185 6.06 -8.16 -8.57
N MET A 186 6.03 -8.92 -7.47
CA MET A 186 4.89 -8.92 -6.56
C MET A 186 4.79 -7.61 -5.77
N LEU A 187 5.92 -7.03 -5.36
CA LEU A 187 6.02 -5.81 -4.54
C LEU A 187 5.86 -4.52 -5.36
#